data_f3e0ac0c40fd0962b8f430cd4b1c9b01
#
_entry.id   f3e0ac0c40fd0962b8f430cd4b1c9b01
#
_cell.length_a   1.000
_cell.length_b   1.000
_cell.length_c   1.000
_cell.angle_alpha   90.00
_cell.angle_beta   90.00
_cell.angle_gamma   90.00
#
_symmetry.space_group_name_H-M   'P 1'
#
loop_
_entity.id
_entity.type
_entity.pdbx_description
1 polymer ?
#
loop_
_entity_poly.entity_id
_entity_poly.type
_entity_poly.pdbx_seq_one_letter_code
_entity_poly.pdbx_strand_id
1 'polypeptide(L)'
;MRRGEIWFTKTPGGDRPVLVLTRDPLADRIGSVVVAALTRTQRGLVSEVELSPEADGVPTECVVNFDNLHTVPRASFRRPIAQLSPERLAESCRALRDAVDC
;
A
#
# COMPACT_ATOMS: atom_id res chain seq x y z
N MET A 1 -7.06 9.40 7.31
CA MET A 1 -6.48 8.32 6.46
C MET A 1 -7.22 8.26 5.14
N ARG A 2 -6.48 8.16 4.05
CA ARG A 2 -7.03 8.18 2.70
C ARG A 2 -6.45 7.08 1.85
N ARG A 3 -7.23 6.61 0.88
CA ARG A 3 -6.77 5.69 -0.14
C ARG A 3 -5.56 6.26 -0.88
N GLY A 4 -4.53 5.46 -1.05
CA GLY A 4 -3.29 5.88 -1.71
C GLY A 4 -2.22 6.41 -0.79
N GLU A 5 -2.54 6.62 0.49
CA GLU A 5 -1.51 6.97 1.47
C GLU A 5 -0.70 5.75 1.84
N ILE A 6 0.59 5.97 2.10
CA ILE A 6 1.49 4.95 2.62
C ILE A 6 1.76 5.27 4.07
N TRP A 7 1.53 4.29 4.94
CA TRP A 7 1.70 4.42 6.38
C TRP A 7 2.62 3.35 6.92
N PHE A 8 3.44 3.71 7.91
CA PHE A 8 4.16 2.75 8.72
C PHE A 8 3.17 2.14 9.71
N THR A 9 3.06 0.80 9.72
CA THR A 9 1.93 0.11 10.34
C THR A 9 2.38 -1.21 10.93
N LYS A 10 1.77 -1.58 12.05
CA LYS A 10 1.96 -2.92 12.62
C LYS A 10 1.12 -3.92 11.81
N THR A 11 1.79 -4.94 11.28
CA THR A 11 1.13 -6.02 10.52
C THR A 11 1.46 -7.37 11.16
N PRO A 12 0.76 -8.45 10.76
CA PRO A 12 1.09 -9.79 11.28
C PRO A 12 2.54 -10.19 11.06
N GLY A 13 3.18 -9.68 10.01
CA GLY A 13 4.58 -9.95 9.73
C GLY A 13 5.56 -8.97 10.38
N GLY A 14 5.10 -8.10 11.29
CA GLY A 14 5.88 -7.06 11.94
C GLY A 14 5.56 -5.67 11.39
N ASP A 15 6.25 -4.66 11.92
CA ASP A 15 6.03 -3.28 11.50
C ASP A 15 6.62 -3.06 10.10
N ARG A 16 5.83 -2.47 9.19
CA ARG A 16 6.26 -2.19 7.82
C ARG A 16 5.42 -1.11 7.16
N PRO A 17 5.93 -0.51 6.08
CA PRO A 17 5.11 0.39 5.26
C PRO A 17 4.03 -0.39 4.53
N VAL A 18 2.84 0.20 4.43
CA VAL A 18 1.70 -0.37 3.71
C VAL A 18 0.99 0.71 2.91
N LEU A 19 0.38 0.32 1.80
CA LEU A 19 -0.44 1.19 0.97
C LEU A 19 -1.90 0.99 1.33
N VAL A 20 -2.60 2.09 1.66
CA VAL A 20 -4.03 2.06 1.98
C VAL A 20 -4.83 1.85 0.70
N LEU A 21 -5.64 0.79 0.66
CA LEU A 21 -6.47 0.44 -0.49
C LEU A 21 -7.95 0.73 -0.29
N THR A 22 -8.44 0.71 0.95
CA THR A 22 -9.84 0.98 1.23
C THR A 22 -10.21 2.36 0.70
N ARG A 23 -11.35 2.44 0.01
CA ARG A 23 -11.80 3.66 -0.67
C ARG A 23 -12.13 4.80 0.29
N ASP A 24 -12.01 6.02 -0.19
CA ASP A 24 -12.45 7.22 0.53
C ASP A 24 -13.97 7.36 0.45
N PRO A 25 -14.63 7.91 1.46
CA PRO A 25 -14.09 8.28 2.77
C PRO A 25 -14.10 7.12 3.77
N LEU A 26 -14.40 5.90 3.32
CA LEU A 26 -14.57 4.74 4.19
C LEU A 26 -13.30 4.44 4.99
N ALA A 27 -12.11 4.63 4.37
CA ALA A 27 -10.84 4.38 5.02
C ALA A 27 -10.67 5.17 6.33
N ASP A 28 -11.36 6.31 6.44
CA ASP A 28 -11.29 7.17 7.61
C ASP A 28 -12.40 6.89 8.63
N ARG A 29 -13.29 5.95 8.36
CA ARG A 29 -14.51 5.74 9.15
C ARG A 29 -14.69 4.34 9.69
N ILE A 30 -14.08 3.34 9.06
CA ILE A 30 -14.24 1.94 9.52
C ILE A 30 -13.11 1.57 10.48
N GLY A 31 -13.35 0.51 11.26
CA GLY A 31 -12.40 0.05 12.28
C GLY A 31 -11.19 -0.67 11.72
N SER A 32 -11.29 -1.25 10.53
CA SER A 32 -10.19 -1.97 9.87
C SER A 32 -10.10 -1.58 8.41
N VAL A 33 -8.88 -1.59 7.87
CA VAL A 33 -8.58 -1.08 6.54
C VAL A 33 -7.80 -2.14 5.75
N VAL A 34 -8.11 -2.29 4.48
CA VAL A 34 -7.36 -3.18 3.59
C VAL A 34 -6.13 -2.44 3.07
N VAL A 35 -5.00 -3.12 3.16
CA VAL A 35 -3.71 -2.56 2.75
C VAL A 35 -2.91 -3.58 1.94
N ALA A 36 -1.97 -3.09 1.11
CA ALA A 36 -0.97 -3.90 0.44
C ALA A 36 0.39 -3.62 1.06
N ALA A 37 1.16 -4.66 1.32
CA ALA A 37 2.46 -4.52 1.96
C ALA A 37 3.51 -3.98 0.96
N LEU A 38 4.40 -3.13 1.45
CA LEU A 38 5.59 -2.73 0.72
C LEU A 38 6.75 -3.64 1.14
N THR A 39 7.60 -4.00 0.18
CA THR A 39 8.75 -4.85 0.43
C THR A 39 9.93 -4.41 -0.43
N ARG A 40 11.14 -4.71 0.01
CA ARG A 40 12.34 -4.45 -0.78
C ARG A 40 12.62 -5.57 -1.78
N THR A 41 11.99 -6.72 -1.63
CA THR A 41 12.18 -7.87 -2.51
C THR A 41 11.35 -7.70 -3.77
N GLN A 42 12.02 -7.46 -4.89
CA GLN A 42 11.38 -7.31 -6.19
C GLN A 42 11.43 -8.65 -6.93
N ARG A 43 10.27 -9.11 -7.40
CA ARG A 43 10.15 -10.37 -8.14
C ARG A 43 9.82 -10.20 -9.60
N GLY A 44 9.55 -8.96 -10.05
CA GLY A 44 9.21 -8.67 -11.43
C GLY A 44 7.83 -9.16 -11.85
N LEU A 45 6.90 -9.25 -10.90
CA LEU A 45 5.54 -9.74 -11.19
C LEU A 45 4.64 -8.59 -11.61
N VAL A 46 3.60 -8.90 -12.41
CA VAL A 46 2.59 -7.90 -12.81
C VAL A 46 1.79 -7.38 -11.63
N SER A 47 1.77 -8.12 -10.52
CA SER A 47 1.12 -7.75 -9.28
C SER A 47 1.98 -6.84 -8.39
N GLU A 48 3.12 -6.36 -8.89
CA GLU A 48 4.01 -5.47 -8.15
C GLU A 48 4.08 -4.11 -8.81
N VAL A 49 4.22 -3.06 -7.99
CA VAL A 49 4.46 -1.69 -8.47
C VAL A 49 5.74 -1.17 -7.82
N GLU A 50 6.71 -0.79 -8.64
CA GLU A 50 7.98 -0.24 -8.17
C GLU A 50 7.79 1.20 -7.71
N LEU A 51 8.34 1.52 -6.54
CA LEU A 51 8.34 2.87 -5.98
C LEU A 51 9.77 3.31 -5.71
N SER A 52 10.01 4.63 -5.81
CA SER A 52 11.31 5.21 -5.53
C SER A 52 11.17 6.44 -4.63
N PRO A 53 12.22 6.78 -3.86
CA PRO A 53 12.19 8.02 -3.06
C PRO A 53 11.95 9.27 -3.90
N GLU A 54 12.57 9.35 -5.08
CA GLU A 54 12.49 10.52 -5.95
C GLU A 54 11.09 10.73 -6.52
N ALA A 55 10.45 9.65 -6.95
CA ALA A 55 9.15 9.75 -7.61
C ALA A 55 7.98 9.68 -6.64
N ASP A 56 8.13 8.97 -5.53
CA ASP A 56 6.99 8.56 -4.71
C ASP A 56 7.10 9.00 -3.24
N GLY A 57 8.25 9.51 -2.81
CA GLY A 57 8.43 9.99 -1.45
C GLY A 57 8.62 8.90 -0.41
N VAL A 58 8.88 7.67 -0.83
CA VAL A 58 9.16 6.57 0.11
C VAL A 58 10.62 6.65 0.59
N PRO A 59 10.95 6.09 1.78
CA PRO A 59 12.30 6.21 2.33
C PRO A 59 13.38 5.50 1.53
N THR A 60 13.04 4.38 0.90
CA THR A 60 13.98 3.58 0.10
C THR A 60 13.27 3.02 -1.11
N GLU A 61 14.03 2.56 -2.11
CA GLU A 61 13.45 1.85 -3.24
C GLU A 61 12.76 0.58 -2.73
N CYS A 62 11.53 0.35 -3.21
CA CYS A 62 10.71 -0.77 -2.76
C CYS A 62 9.66 -1.07 -3.81
N VAL A 63 8.84 -2.10 -3.55
CA VAL A 63 7.68 -2.43 -4.39
C VAL A 63 6.46 -2.58 -3.51
N VAL A 64 5.29 -2.22 -4.05
CA VAL A 64 4.02 -2.60 -3.45
C VAL A 64 3.69 -3.98 -3.96
N ASN A 65 3.49 -4.92 -3.05
CA ASN A 65 3.18 -6.31 -3.40
C ASN A 65 1.68 -6.55 -3.23
N PHE A 66 0.95 -6.60 -4.35
CA PHE A 66 -0.50 -6.81 -4.31
C PHE A 66 -0.89 -8.28 -4.11
N ASP A 67 0.06 -9.19 -4.09
CA ASP A 67 -0.18 -10.57 -3.65
C ASP A 67 -0.14 -10.71 -2.14
N ASN A 68 0.24 -9.65 -1.42
CA ASN A 68 0.35 -9.65 0.04
C ASN A 68 -0.56 -8.57 0.62
N LEU A 69 -1.84 -8.88 0.73
CA LEU A 69 -2.86 -7.97 1.25
C LEU A 69 -3.18 -8.32 2.71
N HIS A 70 -3.46 -7.29 3.49
CA HIS A 70 -3.85 -7.46 4.89
C HIS A 70 -5.04 -6.58 5.19
N THR A 71 -5.86 -7.01 6.15
CA THR A 71 -6.86 -6.15 6.79
C THR A 71 -6.33 -5.82 8.17
N VAL A 72 -6.05 -4.56 8.43
CA VAL A 72 -5.43 -4.15 9.70
C VAL A 72 -6.32 -3.14 10.44
N PRO A 73 -6.37 -3.23 11.79
CA PRO A 73 -7.10 -2.24 12.58
C PRO A 73 -6.51 -0.85 12.39
N ARG A 74 -7.35 0.18 12.33
CA ARG A 74 -6.87 1.56 12.23
C ARG A 74 -5.93 1.92 13.38
N ALA A 75 -6.14 1.35 14.56
CA ALA A 75 -5.27 1.57 15.71
C ALA A 75 -3.83 1.06 15.50
N SER A 76 -3.61 0.22 14.50
CA SER A 76 -2.28 -0.31 14.18
C SER A 76 -1.44 0.63 13.34
N PHE A 77 -2.03 1.68 12.77
CA PHE A 77 -1.32 2.65 11.94
C PHE A 77 -0.54 3.61 12.83
N ARG A 78 0.74 3.80 12.54
CA ARG A 78 1.63 4.57 13.41
C ARG A 78 1.90 5.97 12.89
N ARG A 79 2.33 6.11 11.62
CA ARG A 79 2.62 7.42 11.03
C ARG A 79 2.51 7.37 9.51
N PRO A 80 2.09 8.50 8.89
CA PRO A 80 2.08 8.58 7.43
C PRO A 80 3.50 8.74 6.90
N ILE A 81 3.75 8.18 5.72
CA ILE A 81 5.04 8.24 5.05
C ILE A 81 4.94 9.03 3.75
N ALA A 82 3.95 8.73 2.91
CA ALA A 82 3.83 9.31 1.59
C ALA A 82 2.39 9.23 1.08
N GLN A 83 2.13 9.91 -0.04
CA GLN A 83 0.88 9.87 -0.77
C GLN A 83 1.21 9.58 -2.22
N LEU A 84 0.66 8.51 -2.78
CA LEU A 84 0.88 8.19 -4.19
C LEU A 84 0.16 9.18 -5.09
N SER A 85 0.80 9.49 -6.23
CA SER A 85 0.20 10.32 -7.26
C SER A 85 -0.99 9.59 -7.92
N PRO A 86 -1.88 10.32 -8.61
CA PRO A 86 -2.97 9.68 -9.36
C PRO A 86 -2.46 8.66 -10.38
N GLU A 87 -1.33 8.92 -11.02
CA GLU A 87 -0.72 8.01 -12.00
C GLU A 87 -0.26 6.71 -11.34
N ARG A 88 0.38 6.81 -10.17
CA ARG A 88 0.80 5.64 -9.41
C ARG A 88 -0.40 4.86 -8.87
N LEU A 89 -1.47 5.56 -8.47
CA LEU A 89 -2.70 4.89 -8.04
C LEU A 89 -3.34 4.12 -9.18
N ALA A 90 -3.36 4.67 -10.40
CA ALA A 90 -3.88 3.97 -11.57
C ALA A 90 -3.06 2.71 -11.87
N GLU A 91 -1.75 2.81 -11.78
CA GLU A 91 -0.83 1.67 -11.94
C GLU A 91 -1.09 0.62 -10.86
N SER A 92 -1.29 1.07 -9.62
CA SER A 92 -1.59 0.19 -8.49
C SER A 92 -2.91 -0.53 -8.68
N CYS A 93 -3.94 0.13 -9.20
CA CYS A 93 -5.22 -0.50 -9.49
C CYS A 93 -5.09 -1.60 -10.53
N ARG A 94 -4.26 -1.40 -11.56
CA ARG A 94 -3.99 -2.43 -12.54
C ARG A 94 -3.28 -3.63 -11.93
N ALA A 95 -2.27 -3.37 -11.10
CA ALA A 95 -1.52 -4.45 -10.44
C ALA A 95 -2.42 -5.24 -9.48
N LEU A 96 -3.28 -4.55 -8.74
CA LEU A 96 -4.24 -5.21 -7.84
C LEU A 96 -5.20 -6.09 -8.63
N ARG A 97 -5.72 -5.57 -9.74
CA ARG A 97 -6.62 -6.34 -10.62
C ARG A 97 -5.93 -7.60 -11.13
N ASP A 98 -4.67 -7.48 -11.54
CA ASP A 98 -3.88 -8.62 -12.01
C ASP A 98 -3.64 -9.65 -10.90
N ALA A 99 -3.42 -9.18 -9.67
CA ALA A 99 -3.18 -10.06 -8.53
C ALA A 99 -4.39 -10.91 -8.18
N VAL A 100 -5.60 -10.36 -8.28
CA VAL A 100 -6.84 -11.05 -7.91
C VAL A 100 -7.65 -11.53 -9.12
N ASP A 101 -7.22 -11.18 -10.31
CA ASP A 101 -7.84 -11.59 -11.58
C ASP A 101 -9.33 -11.26 -11.66
N CYS A 102 -9.68 -10.04 -11.30
CA CYS A 102 -11.06 -9.55 -11.35
C CYS A 102 -11.33 -8.66 -12.55
#